data_a984407c072562571b6265f030682707
#
_entry.id   a984407c072562571b6265f030682707
#
_cell.length_a   1.000
_cell.length_b   1.000
_cell.length_c   1.000
_cell.angle_alpha   90.00
_cell.angle_beta   90.00
_cell.angle_gamma   90.00
#
_symmetry.space_group_name_H-M   'P 1'
#
loop_
_entity.id
_entity.type
_entity.pdbx_description
1 polymer ?
#
loop_
_entity_poly.entity_id
_entity_poly.type
_entity_poly.pdbx_seq_one_letter_code
_entity_poly.pdbx_strand_id
1 'polypeptide(L)'
;MSQPSQSATHPQYIWFNGKLVPWQDAQVHVMSHALHYGSSVFEGVRAYDTPKGTCIFRLQEHTRRLFDSAKIYWMDVPYSESEVNEACRTVVRENGLKSGYLRPLAFVGNVGDRKSTRLNSSHELVSR
;
A
#
# COMPACT_ATOMS: atom_id res chain seq x y z
N MET A 1 29.38 -21.21 2.75
CA MET A 1 28.09 -21.89 3.01
C MET A 1 26.97 -20.98 2.57
N SER A 2 26.33 -21.34 1.47
CA SER A 2 25.12 -20.63 1.07
C SER A 2 24.01 -20.99 2.04
N GLN A 3 23.50 -20.01 2.74
CA GLN A 3 22.27 -20.20 3.50
C GLN A 3 21.13 -20.49 2.54
N PRO A 4 20.26 -21.45 2.83
CA PRO A 4 19.06 -21.62 2.02
C PRO A 4 18.34 -20.29 1.98
N SER A 5 17.95 -19.86 0.79
CA SER A 5 17.14 -18.68 0.61
C SER A 5 15.91 -18.83 1.50
N GLN A 6 15.91 -18.15 2.63
CA GLN A 6 14.68 -18.01 3.39
C GLN A 6 13.66 -17.37 2.46
N SER A 7 12.55 -18.06 2.25
CA SER A 7 11.42 -17.45 1.56
C SER A 7 11.20 -16.10 2.21
N ALA A 8 11.29 -15.05 1.41
CA ALA A 8 11.17 -13.69 1.92
C ALA A 8 9.86 -13.59 2.70
N THR A 9 9.96 -13.28 3.99
CA THR A 9 8.79 -13.12 4.87
C THR A 9 8.05 -11.80 4.61
N HIS A 10 8.56 -10.98 3.67
CA HIS A 10 7.99 -9.70 3.30
C HIS A 10 8.17 -9.47 1.79
N PRO A 11 7.40 -8.54 1.20
CA PRO A 11 7.58 -8.17 -0.20
C PRO A 11 8.93 -7.52 -0.43
N GLN A 12 9.38 -7.56 -1.68
CA GLN A 12 10.63 -6.89 -2.09
C GLN A 12 10.41 -5.38 -2.25
N TYR A 13 9.24 -5.00 -2.74
CA TYR A 13 8.92 -3.62 -3.11
C TYR A 13 7.61 -3.17 -2.48
N ILE A 14 7.59 -1.89 -2.15
CA ILE A 14 6.39 -1.18 -1.67
C ILE A 14 6.21 0.06 -2.53
N TRP A 15 4.99 0.34 -2.96
CA TRP A 15 4.69 1.62 -3.56
C TRP A 15 4.51 2.64 -2.43
N PHE A 16 5.34 3.68 -2.44
CA PHE A 16 5.44 4.64 -1.34
C PHE A 16 5.56 6.05 -1.89
N ASN A 17 4.57 6.89 -1.61
CA ASN A 17 4.55 8.30 -2.01
C ASN A 17 4.83 8.52 -3.51
N GLY A 18 4.16 7.79 -4.37
CA GLY A 18 4.20 7.98 -5.80
C GLY A 18 5.22 7.15 -6.56
N LYS A 19 6.01 6.32 -5.87
CA LYS A 19 7.01 5.47 -6.52
C LYS A 19 7.20 4.14 -5.83
N LEU A 20 7.67 3.17 -6.59
CA LEU A 20 8.04 1.87 -6.07
C LEU A 20 9.42 1.97 -5.41
N VAL A 21 9.52 1.56 -4.16
CA VAL A 21 10.78 1.57 -3.40
C VAL A 21 11.08 0.18 -2.84
N PRO A 22 12.36 -0.14 -2.56
CA PRO A 22 12.68 -1.36 -1.83
C PRO A 22 11.99 -1.38 -0.46
N TRP A 23 11.62 -2.56 0.00
CA TRP A 23 10.88 -2.74 1.25
C TRP A 23 11.51 -1.98 2.43
N GLN A 24 12.83 -2.07 2.58
CA GLN A 24 13.54 -1.43 3.68
C GLN A 24 13.52 0.09 3.64
N ASP A 25 13.25 0.69 2.48
CA ASP A 25 13.25 2.14 2.30
C ASP A 25 11.87 2.77 2.55
N ALA A 26 10.83 1.96 2.68
CA ALA A 26 9.49 2.44 3.01
C ALA A 26 9.39 2.69 4.52
N GLN A 27 9.93 3.83 4.96
CA GLN A 27 10.01 4.18 6.38
C GLN A 27 9.32 5.51 6.64
N VAL A 28 8.86 5.69 7.87
CA VAL A 28 8.25 6.93 8.33
C VAL A 28 8.98 7.43 9.58
N HIS A 29 9.04 8.74 9.73
CA HIS A 29 9.66 9.35 10.89
C HIS A 29 8.77 9.19 12.12
N VAL A 30 9.36 9.02 13.30
CA VAL A 30 8.65 8.89 14.57
C VAL A 30 7.75 10.10 14.86
N MET A 31 8.04 11.26 14.27
CA MET A 31 7.21 12.46 14.40
C MET A 31 6.05 12.54 13.39
N SER A 32 5.82 11.50 12.62
CA SER A 32 4.65 11.43 11.74
C SER A 32 3.37 11.57 12.56
N HIS A 33 2.49 12.46 12.12
CA HIS A 33 1.22 12.75 12.80
C HIS A 33 0.41 11.49 13.06
N ALA A 34 0.38 10.57 12.10
CA ALA A 34 -0.33 9.31 12.21
C ALA A 34 0.11 8.45 13.40
N LEU A 35 1.41 8.47 13.74
CA LEU A 35 1.92 7.70 14.87
C LEU A 35 1.48 8.25 16.22
N HIS A 36 1.24 9.56 16.31
CA HIS A 36 0.82 10.22 17.55
C HIS A 36 -0.70 10.27 17.72
N TYR A 37 -1.43 10.39 16.61
CA TYR A 37 -2.86 10.68 16.63
C TYR A 37 -3.71 9.66 15.90
N GLY A 38 -3.11 8.63 15.30
CA GLY A 38 -3.84 7.61 14.57
C GLY A 38 -4.51 8.13 13.29
N SER A 39 -4.01 9.21 12.72
CA SER A 39 -4.59 9.83 11.52
C SER A 39 -4.23 9.04 10.26
N SER A 40 -4.91 7.94 10.07
CA SER A 40 -4.73 7.08 8.90
C SER A 40 -6.01 6.36 8.54
N VAL A 41 -6.13 5.99 7.28
CA VAL A 41 -7.20 5.14 6.76
C VAL A 41 -6.58 4.08 5.85
N PHE A 42 -7.20 2.91 5.81
CA PHE A 42 -6.68 1.82 5.00
C PHE A 42 -7.79 0.95 4.43
N GLU A 43 -7.42 0.16 3.44
CA GLU A 43 -8.25 -0.90 2.89
C GLU A 43 -7.52 -2.24 2.96
N GLY A 44 -8.27 -3.33 2.87
CA GLY A 44 -7.75 -4.67 2.71
C GLY A 44 -8.27 -5.27 1.43
N VAL A 45 -7.38 -5.56 0.49
CA VAL A 45 -7.75 -6.01 -0.86
C VAL A 45 -7.05 -7.32 -1.15
N ARG A 46 -7.80 -8.30 -1.64
CA ARG A 46 -7.23 -9.60 -1.99
C ARG A 46 -6.93 -9.71 -3.47
N ALA A 47 -5.79 -10.33 -3.77
CA ALA A 47 -5.42 -10.75 -5.11
C ALA A 47 -5.45 -12.27 -5.16
N TYR A 48 -6.03 -12.80 -6.23
CA TYR A 48 -6.21 -14.24 -6.42
C TYR A 48 -5.51 -14.72 -7.67
N ASP A 49 -4.92 -15.90 -7.59
CA ASP A 49 -4.41 -16.60 -8.76
C ASP A 49 -5.58 -17.19 -9.55
N THR A 50 -5.68 -16.81 -10.82
CA THR A 50 -6.74 -17.29 -11.71
C THR A 50 -6.14 -17.83 -13.01
N PRO A 51 -6.90 -18.62 -13.81
CA PRO A 51 -6.42 -19.06 -15.12
C PRO A 51 -6.03 -17.93 -16.06
N LYS A 52 -6.51 -16.71 -15.83
CA LYS A 52 -6.17 -15.52 -16.62
C LYS A 52 -5.02 -14.71 -16.01
N GLY A 53 -4.37 -15.21 -14.96
CA GLY A 53 -3.36 -14.51 -14.22
C GLY A 53 -3.86 -14.01 -12.87
N THR A 54 -3.09 -13.17 -12.21
CA THR A 54 -3.46 -12.62 -10.91
C THR A 54 -4.50 -11.52 -11.07
N CYS A 55 -5.61 -11.67 -10.35
CA CYS A 55 -6.71 -10.71 -10.36
C CYS A 55 -6.89 -10.10 -8.97
N ILE A 56 -7.00 -8.79 -8.92
CA ILE A 56 -7.27 -8.05 -7.69
C ILE A 56 -8.79 -7.89 -7.55
N PHE A 57 -9.34 -8.44 -6.47
CA PHE A 57 -10.78 -8.51 -6.30
C PHE A 57 -11.36 -7.16 -5.87
N ARG A 58 -12.28 -6.63 -6.69
CA ARG A 58 -13.01 -5.38 -6.45
C ARG A 58 -12.10 -4.17 -6.14
N LEU A 59 -10.99 -4.07 -6.87
CA LEU A 59 -10.02 -3.00 -6.63
C LEU A 59 -10.66 -1.62 -6.69
N GLN A 60 -11.49 -1.34 -7.68
CA GLN A 60 -12.09 -0.02 -7.86
C GLN A 60 -12.98 0.38 -6.70
N GLU A 61 -13.80 -0.54 -6.20
CA GLU A 61 -14.67 -0.29 -5.06
C GLU A 61 -13.88 -0.07 -3.77
N HIS A 62 -12.81 -0.83 -3.56
CA HIS A 62 -11.91 -0.63 -2.42
C HIS A 62 -11.20 0.72 -2.49
N THR A 63 -10.71 1.10 -3.66
CA THR A 63 -10.06 2.40 -3.85
C THR A 63 -11.04 3.54 -3.59
N ARG A 64 -12.25 3.45 -4.11
CA ARG A 64 -13.29 4.45 -3.84
C ARG A 64 -13.54 4.57 -2.34
N ARG A 65 -13.67 3.46 -1.64
CA ARG A 65 -13.91 3.48 -0.19
C ARG A 65 -12.73 4.07 0.57
N LEU A 66 -11.49 3.82 0.13
CA LEU A 66 -10.30 4.46 0.70
C LEU A 66 -10.40 6.00 0.61
N PHE A 67 -10.78 6.51 -0.55
CA PHE A 67 -10.93 7.94 -0.76
C PHE A 67 -12.10 8.52 0.04
N ASP A 68 -13.21 7.79 0.15
CA ASP A 68 -14.34 8.20 0.98
C ASP A 68 -13.94 8.27 2.46
N SER A 69 -13.19 7.28 2.94
CA SER A 69 -12.66 7.27 4.30
C SER A 69 -11.72 8.46 4.55
N ALA A 70 -10.86 8.76 3.59
CA ALA A 70 -9.95 9.91 3.68
C ALA A 70 -10.71 11.22 3.80
N LYS A 71 -11.79 11.39 3.04
CA LYS A 71 -12.64 12.59 3.10
C LYS A 71 -13.26 12.80 4.48
N ILE A 72 -13.67 11.73 5.14
CA ILE A 72 -14.24 11.80 6.50
C ILE A 72 -13.24 12.43 7.47
N TYR A 73 -11.96 12.17 7.28
CA TYR A 73 -10.89 12.70 8.12
C TYR A 73 -10.22 13.96 7.55
N TRP A 74 -10.81 14.58 6.52
CA TRP A 74 -10.25 15.78 5.86
C TRP A 74 -8.85 15.57 5.31
N MET A 75 -8.55 14.35 4.89
CA MET A 75 -7.27 14.01 4.26
C MET A 75 -7.37 14.14 2.75
N ASP A 76 -6.52 14.99 2.17
CA ASP A 76 -6.38 15.10 0.73
C ASP A 76 -5.36 14.07 0.25
N VAL A 77 -5.82 13.07 -0.48
CA VAL A 77 -4.93 12.09 -1.10
C VAL A 77 -4.36 12.74 -2.38
N PRO A 78 -3.03 12.90 -2.49
CA PRO A 78 -2.42 13.63 -3.61
C PRO A 78 -2.35 12.83 -4.91
N TYR A 79 -3.16 11.80 -5.05
CA TYR A 79 -3.23 10.91 -6.21
C TYR A 79 -4.68 10.68 -6.59
N SER A 80 -4.93 10.40 -7.88
CA SER A 80 -6.27 10.02 -8.34
C SER A 80 -6.56 8.55 -7.98
N GLU A 81 -7.84 8.19 -7.98
CA GLU A 81 -8.25 6.79 -7.81
C GLU A 81 -7.60 5.88 -8.86
N SER A 82 -7.52 6.35 -10.10
CA SER A 82 -6.87 5.63 -11.19
C SER A 82 -5.39 5.37 -10.92
N GLU A 83 -4.67 6.35 -10.40
CA GLU A 83 -3.26 6.21 -10.03
C GLU A 83 -3.07 5.21 -8.89
N VAL A 84 -3.95 5.22 -7.90
CA VAL A 84 -3.91 4.25 -6.79
C VAL A 84 -4.21 2.84 -7.28
N ASN A 85 -5.18 2.69 -8.18
CA ASN A 85 -5.47 1.38 -8.78
C ASN A 85 -4.25 0.84 -9.54
N GLU A 86 -3.59 1.69 -10.32
CA GLU A 86 -2.39 1.29 -11.06
C GLU A 86 -1.22 0.98 -10.11
N ALA A 87 -1.09 1.73 -9.03
CA ALA A 87 -0.10 1.43 -7.97
C ALA A 87 -0.30 0.03 -7.38
N CYS A 88 -1.54 -0.36 -7.12
CA CYS A 88 -1.85 -1.70 -6.62
C CYS A 88 -1.47 -2.78 -7.63
N ARG A 89 -1.77 -2.56 -8.91
CA ARG A 89 -1.39 -3.51 -9.97
C ARG A 89 0.15 -3.61 -10.10
N THR A 90 0.83 -2.49 -10.00
CA THR A 90 2.30 -2.44 -10.06
C THR A 90 2.92 -3.23 -8.90
N VAL A 91 2.40 -3.06 -7.68
CA VAL A 91 2.88 -3.79 -6.51
C VAL A 91 2.73 -5.30 -6.71
N VAL A 92 1.59 -5.75 -7.21
CA VAL A 92 1.35 -7.17 -7.49
C VAL A 92 2.33 -7.69 -8.55
N ARG A 93 2.49 -6.95 -9.63
CA ARG A 93 3.33 -7.36 -10.76
C ARG A 93 4.81 -7.39 -10.39
N GLU A 94 5.31 -6.32 -9.78
CA GLU A 94 6.75 -6.19 -9.48
C GLU A 94 7.21 -7.11 -8.35
N ASN A 95 6.30 -7.54 -7.48
CA ASN A 95 6.60 -8.55 -6.46
C ASN A 95 6.34 -9.97 -6.93
N GLY A 96 5.84 -10.16 -8.15
CA GLY A 96 5.56 -11.48 -8.69
C GLY A 96 4.50 -12.24 -7.90
N LEU A 97 3.53 -11.54 -7.33
CA LEU A 97 2.48 -12.18 -6.55
C LEU A 97 1.52 -12.95 -7.42
N LYS A 98 1.33 -14.22 -7.12
CA LYS A 98 0.24 -15.02 -7.69
C LYS A 98 -1.05 -14.80 -6.92
N SER A 99 -0.96 -14.81 -5.61
CA SER A 99 -2.06 -14.48 -4.71
C SER A 99 -1.50 -13.72 -3.51
N GLY A 100 -2.32 -12.92 -2.86
CA GLY A 100 -1.85 -12.19 -1.69
C GLY A 100 -2.85 -11.16 -1.20
N TYR A 101 -2.41 -10.37 -0.26
CA TYR A 101 -3.19 -9.34 0.38
C TYR A 101 -2.52 -7.99 0.21
N LEU A 102 -3.28 -7.01 -0.27
CA LEU A 102 -2.82 -5.64 -0.43
C LEU A 102 -3.39 -4.77 0.67
N ARG A 103 -2.56 -3.89 1.19
CA ARG A 103 -2.94 -2.91 2.20
C ARG A 103 -2.70 -1.49 1.67
N PRO A 104 -3.65 -0.90 0.92
CA PRO A 104 -3.59 0.53 0.62
C PRO A 104 -3.78 1.31 1.92
N LEU A 105 -2.88 2.22 2.20
CA LEU A 105 -2.84 2.98 3.44
C LEU A 105 -2.56 4.45 3.12
N ALA A 106 -3.44 5.33 3.56
CA ALA A 106 -3.23 6.77 3.51
C ALA A 106 -3.07 7.30 4.95
N PHE A 107 -2.07 8.11 5.19
CA PHE A 107 -1.80 8.62 6.53
C PHE A 107 -1.25 10.05 6.47
N VAL A 108 -1.46 10.78 7.55
CA VAL A 108 -0.90 12.11 7.71
C VAL A 108 0.56 11.97 8.16
N GLY A 109 1.46 12.50 7.37
CA GLY A 109 2.89 12.39 7.59
C GLY A 109 3.46 13.41 8.58
N ASN A 110 4.70 13.80 8.36
CA ASN A 110 5.42 14.68 9.27
C ASN A 110 4.87 16.11 9.21
N VAL A 111 4.72 16.74 10.36
CA VAL A 111 4.12 18.08 10.55
C VAL A 111 4.91 19.21 9.85
N GLY A 112 6.17 18.97 9.51
CA GLY A 112 7.00 19.95 8.76
C GLY A 112 6.68 20.04 7.26
N ASP A 113 5.87 19.14 6.75
CA ASP A 113 5.49 19.05 5.35
C ASP A 113 4.10 19.64 5.16
N ARG A 114 3.97 20.74 4.42
CA ARG A 114 2.68 21.41 4.18
C ARG A 114 1.66 20.54 3.42
N LYS A 115 2.10 19.44 2.81
CA LYS A 115 1.25 18.41 2.19
C LYS A 115 1.47 17.11 2.95
N SER A 116 0.86 17.00 4.10
CA SER A 116 1.17 15.97 5.07
C SER A 116 0.50 14.62 4.81
N THR A 117 -0.45 14.53 3.88
CA THR A 117 -1.08 13.24 3.59
C THR A 117 -0.17 12.40 2.71
N ARG A 118 0.13 11.20 3.17
CA ARG A 118 0.96 10.22 2.47
C ARG A 118 0.13 9.01 2.09
N LEU A 119 0.35 8.51 0.89
CA LEU A 119 -0.25 7.26 0.48
C LEU A 119 0.83 6.19 0.40
N ASN A 120 0.56 5.11 1.07
CA ASN A 120 1.40 3.93 1.07
C ASN A 120 0.57 2.71 0.66
N SER A 121 1.06 1.94 -0.29
CA SER A 121 0.50 0.64 -0.62
C SER A 121 1.52 -0.41 -0.25
N SER A 122 1.35 -0.99 0.92
CA SER A 122 2.10 -2.15 1.35
C SER A 122 1.23 -3.39 1.19
N HIS A 123 1.86 -4.55 0.99
CA HIS A 123 1.13 -5.79 1.05
C HIS A 123 1.78 -6.72 2.05
N GLU A 124 0.97 -7.36 2.84
CA GLU A 124 1.39 -8.49 3.63
C GLU A 124 1.13 -9.77 2.83
N LEU A 125 2.16 -10.57 2.68
CA LEU A 125 1.99 -11.93 2.20
C LEU A 125 1.34 -12.73 3.32
N VAL A 126 0.02 -12.81 3.30
CA VAL A 126 -0.67 -13.76 4.17
C VAL A 126 -0.68 -15.08 3.42
N SER A 127 0.29 -15.94 3.72
CA SER A 127 0.22 -17.32 3.33
C SER A 127 -0.83 -18.02 4.19
N ARG A 128 -1.94 -18.30 3.63
CA ARG A 128 -2.86 -19.29 4.17
C ARG A 128 -3.07 -20.35 3.13
#